data_00e676c814c2e7777227866cc2a7b486
#
_entry.id   00e676c814c2e7777227866cc2a7b486
#
_cell.length_a   1.000
_cell.length_b   1.000
_cell.length_c   1.000
_cell.angle_alpha   90.00
_cell.angle_beta   90.00
_cell.angle_gamma   90.00
#
_symmetry.space_group_name_H-M   'P 1'
#
loop_
_entity.id
_entity.type
_entity.pdbx_description
1 polymer ?
#
loop_
_entity_poly.entity_id
_entity_poly.type
_entity_poly.pdbx_seq_one_letter_code
_entity_poly.pdbx_strand_id
1 'polypeptide(L)'
;MQLDRFNLAVVRFYLGDRQMPLSRFDRKFRSILLVIASLFVLAPITAQAPPHYEPTIESLDRHPLPQWYADAKLGIFVHWGLYSVPGWAPTVHSEHDFESLDYITHNPYAEWYLNSMRLDGSPTQAYHMEHFGADYDYYNFAPIFNREIQKWHAEDWAKVFHDAGAKYVVLTAKHHDGFTLWPSSTPNPSLPADRQHASRDIVGELTAAVNQQGLRMGLYYSGGYDWTFVPGPIRVSADYQKVKPQSEAYGKYADAHVREIIARYKPAVLWNDIDYPKSGHPLQIMAEYYQANPDGVIDDRFGVKHSDFISPEYQTLDKINPKKWEECRGLGRSFGYNRAEGEAETIAPDELIYLLVDIVSKNGNLLLDVGPEADGTIPDVQMKRLKALGAWLQVNGEAIYATHPWKRAAGETAEGIPVRFTQKQCATYAILLGQPKASTATFKSLSVKPGTKIFLLGNASPLVWSQQGDNLRIDLPGALTGYYAYSFRMAGPVS
;
A
#
# COMPACT_ATOMS: atom_id res chain seq x y z
N MET A 1 44.38 0.54 19.05
CA MET A 1 44.45 -0.29 20.26
C MET A 1 43.03 -0.62 20.74
N GLN A 2 42.24 -1.24 19.88
CA GLN A 2 40.82 -1.62 20.18
C GLN A 2 40.31 -2.83 19.38
N LEU A 3 41.20 -3.70 18.89
CA LEU A 3 40.89 -4.90 18.08
C LEU A 3 41.01 -6.24 18.85
N ASP A 4 41.44 -6.23 20.12
CA ASP A 4 41.69 -7.48 20.87
C ASP A 4 40.52 -7.95 21.75
N ARG A 5 39.41 -7.23 21.86
CA ARG A 5 38.27 -7.64 22.71
C ARG A 5 37.16 -8.40 22.00
N PHE A 6 37.11 -8.37 20.67
CA PHE A 6 36.02 -9.01 19.90
C PHE A 6 36.26 -10.51 19.62
N ASN A 7 37.51 -10.94 19.60
CA ASN A 7 37.86 -12.33 19.26
C ASN A 7 37.79 -13.34 20.43
N LEU A 8 37.64 -12.86 21.67
CA LEU A 8 37.53 -13.78 22.84
C LEU A 8 36.08 -14.17 23.18
N ALA A 9 35.08 -13.40 22.74
CA ALA A 9 33.66 -13.65 23.04
C ALA A 9 33.07 -14.79 22.17
N VAL A 10 33.51 -14.92 20.93
CA VAL A 10 32.96 -15.93 19.98
C VAL A 10 33.46 -17.35 20.29
N VAL A 11 34.66 -17.50 20.84
CA VAL A 11 35.22 -18.81 21.24
C VAL A 11 34.58 -19.33 22.53
N ARG A 12 34.02 -18.47 23.38
CA ARG A 12 33.37 -18.89 24.63
C ARG A 12 31.96 -19.47 24.46
N PHE A 13 31.34 -19.29 23.33
CA PHE A 13 29.96 -19.75 23.10
C PHE A 13 29.87 -21.21 22.58
N TYR A 14 30.99 -21.81 22.14
CA TYR A 14 31.00 -23.12 21.54
C TYR A 14 31.66 -24.24 22.38
N LEU A 15 32.28 -23.91 23.50
CA LEU A 15 32.99 -24.90 24.32
C LEU A 15 32.55 -24.82 25.79
N GLY A 16 31.34 -25.24 26.12
CA GLY A 16 30.78 -25.27 27.48
C GLY A 16 31.83 -25.45 28.62
N ASP A 17 31.57 -24.79 29.75
CA ASP A 17 32.40 -24.64 30.95
C ASP A 17 33.17 -25.90 31.39
N ARG A 18 34.23 -26.25 30.71
CA ARG A 18 35.29 -27.12 31.22
C ARG A 18 36.64 -26.49 30.95
N GLN A 19 37.25 -25.99 31.99
CA GLN A 19 38.64 -25.55 31.98
C GLN A 19 39.54 -26.76 31.71
N MET A 20 40.12 -26.85 30.51
CA MET A 20 41.23 -27.74 30.21
C MET A 20 42.51 -26.94 29.97
N PRO A 21 43.65 -27.27 30.59
CA PRO A 21 44.89 -26.50 30.40
C PRO A 21 45.48 -26.70 29.00
N LEU A 22 45.88 -25.60 28.40
CA LEU A 22 46.42 -25.48 27.01
C LEU A 22 47.72 -26.23 26.71
N SER A 23 48.21 -27.07 27.62
CA SER A 23 49.53 -27.74 27.49
C SER A 23 49.52 -29.10 26.76
N ARG A 24 48.39 -29.59 26.22
CA ARG A 24 48.28 -30.90 25.56
C ARG A 24 47.78 -30.91 24.12
N PHE A 25 47.89 -29.79 23.38
CA PHE A 25 47.58 -29.84 21.95
C PHE A 25 48.85 -30.04 21.12
N ASP A 26 48.88 -31.16 20.41
CA ASP A 26 49.97 -31.57 19.53
C ASP A 26 50.24 -30.51 18.43
N ARG A 27 51.49 -30.32 18.05
CA ARG A 27 51.95 -29.34 17.03
C ARG A 27 51.18 -29.41 15.70
N LYS A 28 50.69 -30.60 15.33
CA LYS A 28 49.89 -30.83 14.11
C LYS A 28 48.50 -30.18 14.17
N PHE A 29 47.87 -30.07 15.34
CA PHE A 29 46.58 -29.43 15.51
C PHE A 29 46.67 -27.91 15.44
N ARG A 30 47.79 -27.32 15.84
CA ARG A 30 48.04 -25.88 15.71
C ARG A 30 48.18 -25.43 14.25
N SER A 31 48.77 -26.31 13.39
CA SER A 31 48.91 -26.00 11.96
C SER A 31 47.59 -26.09 11.21
N ILE A 32 46.66 -26.98 11.61
CA ILE A 32 45.34 -27.11 11.00
C ILE A 32 44.41 -25.93 11.41
N LEU A 33 44.49 -25.48 12.67
CA LEU A 33 43.71 -24.30 13.09
C LEU A 33 44.21 -22.99 12.45
N LEU A 34 45.52 -22.88 12.19
CA LEU A 34 46.09 -21.73 11.48
C LEU A 34 45.78 -21.74 9.99
N VAL A 35 45.62 -22.88 9.34
CA VAL A 35 45.24 -23.01 7.93
C VAL A 35 43.73 -22.74 7.75
N ILE A 36 42.89 -23.15 8.70
CA ILE A 36 41.45 -22.85 8.65
C ILE A 36 41.19 -21.36 8.93
N ALA A 37 41.98 -20.71 9.82
CA ALA A 37 41.89 -19.27 10.06
C ALA A 37 42.40 -18.41 8.88
N SER A 38 43.28 -18.96 8.02
CA SER A 38 43.83 -18.27 6.85
C SER A 38 42.96 -18.40 5.60
N LEU A 39 41.95 -19.28 5.58
CA LEU A 39 41.02 -19.46 4.47
C LEU A 39 39.76 -18.57 4.56
N PHE A 40 39.54 -17.93 5.70
CA PHE A 40 38.64 -16.80 5.77
C PHE A 40 39.43 -15.50 5.42
N VAL A 41 40.01 -15.43 4.23
CA VAL A 41 40.30 -14.16 3.57
C VAL A 41 38.94 -13.52 3.34
N LEU A 42 38.60 -12.57 4.21
CA LEU A 42 37.54 -11.59 3.96
C LEU A 42 37.87 -10.97 2.59
N ALA A 43 37.25 -11.52 1.53
CA ALA A 43 37.14 -10.74 0.30
C ALA A 43 36.60 -9.38 0.75
N PRO A 44 37.23 -8.27 0.37
CA PRO A 44 36.65 -6.98 0.67
C PRO A 44 35.24 -7.01 0.04
N ILE A 45 34.20 -6.92 0.88
CA ILE A 45 32.88 -6.55 0.40
C ILE A 45 33.13 -5.13 -0.15
N THR A 46 33.47 -5.04 -1.43
CA THR A 46 33.42 -3.76 -2.12
C THR A 46 31.96 -3.37 -2.05
N ALA A 47 31.62 -2.50 -1.11
CA ALA A 47 30.35 -1.84 -1.10
C ALA A 47 30.24 -1.19 -2.49
N GLN A 48 29.42 -1.80 -3.34
CA GLN A 48 29.14 -1.28 -4.67
C GLN A 48 28.55 0.10 -4.43
N ALA A 49 29.15 1.14 -5.04
CA ALA A 49 28.59 2.48 -4.95
C ALA A 49 27.10 2.38 -5.34
N PRO A 50 26.21 3.08 -4.63
CA PRO A 50 24.80 3.06 -4.98
C PRO A 50 24.65 3.40 -6.47
N PRO A 51 23.74 2.71 -7.18
CA PRO A 51 23.56 2.94 -8.61
C PRO A 51 23.25 4.42 -8.85
N HIS A 52 23.93 5.02 -9.81
CA HIS A 52 23.66 6.39 -10.24
C HIS A 52 22.61 6.38 -11.34
N TYR A 53 21.55 7.17 -11.18
CA TYR A 53 20.46 7.30 -12.14
C TYR A 53 20.53 8.66 -12.83
N GLU A 54 20.55 8.61 -14.18
CA GLU A 54 20.41 9.79 -15.02
C GLU A 54 18.91 10.06 -15.31
N PRO A 55 18.51 11.30 -15.59
CA PRO A 55 17.13 11.66 -15.89
C PRO A 55 16.69 11.23 -17.29
N THR A 56 16.89 9.95 -17.62
CA THR A 56 16.50 9.33 -18.89
C THR A 56 15.72 8.04 -18.63
N ILE A 57 14.77 7.70 -19.50
CA ILE A 57 13.98 6.47 -19.37
C ILE A 57 14.89 5.25 -19.29
N GLU A 58 15.92 5.17 -20.16
CA GLU A 58 16.84 4.05 -20.21
C GLU A 58 17.62 3.86 -18.90
N SER A 59 17.91 4.95 -18.19
CA SER A 59 18.58 4.89 -16.90
C SER A 59 17.62 4.48 -15.79
N LEU A 60 16.43 5.07 -15.75
CA LEU A 60 15.41 4.82 -14.75
C LEU A 60 14.88 3.38 -14.85
N ASP A 61 14.70 2.84 -16.06
CA ASP A 61 14.25 1.46 -16.28
C ASP A 61 15.23 0.38 -15.78
N ARG A 62 16.45 0.77 -15.38
CA ARG A 62 17.39 -0.14 -14.68
C ARG A 62 17.12 -0.25 -13.17
N HIS A 63 16.22 0.58 -12.63
CA HIS A 63 15.81 0.47 -11.24
C HIS A 63 15.10 -0.88 -11.02
N PRO A 64 15.62 -1.77 -10.15
CA PRO A 64 14.96 -3.04 -9.88
C PRO A 64 13.76 -2.81 -8.96
N LEU A 65 12.65 -3.50 -9.22
CA LEU A 65 11.55 -3.51 -8.26
C LEU A 65 12.05 -4.05 -6.91
N PRO A 66 12.00 -3.28 -5.82
CA PRO A 66 12.49 -3.73 -4.53
C PRO A 66 11.68 -4.91 -3.99
N GLN A 67 12.37 -5.90 -3.42
CA GLN A 67 11.74 -7.13 -2.90
C GLN A 67 10.68 -6.83 -1.84
N TRP A 68 10.91 -5.83 -1.00
CA TRP A 68 9.94 -5.46 0.04
C TRP A 68 8.57 -5.10 -0.54
N TYR A 69 8.55 -4.39 -1.70
CA TYR A 69 7.30 -3.98 -2.33
C TYR A 69 6.61 -5.16 -3.03
N ALA A 70 7.40 -6.04 -3.66
CA ALA A 70 6.90 -7.29 -4.21
C ALA A 70 6.26 -8.19 -3.14
N ASP A 71 6.79 -8.16 -1.91
CA ASP A 71 6.37 -9.00 -0.78
C ASP A 71 5.22 -8.39 0.05
N ALA A 72 5.03 -7.09 0.01
CA ALA A 72 4.14 -6.32 0.90
C ALA A 72 2.66 -6.70 0.79
N LYS A 73 2.10 -6.79 -0.41
CA LYS A 73 0.73 -7.19 -0.79
C LYS A 73 -0.40 -6.28 -0.29
N LEU A 74 -0.26 -5.63 0.87
CA LEU A 74 -1.25 -4.73 1.45
C LEU A 74 -0.59 -3.45 1.92
N GLY A 75 -1.07 -2.32 1.42
CA GLY A 75 -0.83 -0.97 1.91
C GLY A 75 -2.12 -0.31 2.38
N ILE A 76 -2.01 0.71 3.22
CA ILE A 76 -3.12 1.60 3.55
C ILE A 76 -2.88 2.95 2.89
N PHE A 77 -3.86 3.42 2.14
CA PHE A 77 -3.94 4.79 1.66
C PHE A 77 -4.68 5.65 2.67
N VAL A 78 -4.31 6.91 2.82
CA VAL A 78 -5.01 7.83 3.72
C VAL A 78 -5.30 9.11 2.97
N HIS A 79 -6.57 9.39 2.71
CA HIS A 79 -7.03 10.67 2.19
C HIS A 79 -7.55 11.55 3.32
N TRP A 80 -6.74 12.54 3.71
CA TRP A 80 -7.04 13.45 4.80
C TRP A 80 -6.65 14.89 4.45
N GLY A 81 -7.53 15.85 4.77
CA GLY A 81 -7.31 17.24 4.41
C GLY A 81 -8.51 18.11 4.72
N LEU A 82 -8.58 19.30 4.11
CA LEU A 82 -9.68 20.26 4.35
C LEU A 82 -11.07 19.68 4.02
N TYR A 83 -11.14 18.81 3.02
CA TYR A 83 -12.37 18.11 2.61
C TYR A 83 -12.93 17.18 3.70
N SER A 84 -12.14 16.79 4.69
CA SER A 84 -12.61 16.02 5.85
C SER A 84 -13.48 16.87 6.80
N VAL A 85 -13.43 18.20 6.71
CA VAL A 85 -14.25 19.10 7.54
C VAL A 85 -15.71 19.04 7.11
N PRO A 86 -16.09 19.36 5.84
CA PRO A 86 -17.44 19.12 5.37
C PRO A 86 -17.76 17.62 5.32
N GLY A 87 -16.78 16.79 4.97
CA GLY A 87 -16.85 15.33 5.00
C GLY A 87 -18.09 14.80 4.30
N TRP A 88 -18.38 15.24 3.07
CA TRP A 88 -19.61 14.90 2.39
C TRP A 88 -19.46 14.85 0.87
N ALA A 89 -20.06 13.83 0.28
CA ALA A 89 -20.34 13.72 -1.15
C ALA A 89 -21.64 12.91 -1.32
N PRO A 90 -22.32 12.99 -2.48
CA PRO A 90 -23.47 12.14 -2.73
C PRO A 90 -23.02 10.67 -2.81
N THR A 91 -23.84 9.77 -2.27
CA THR A 91 -23.65 8.33 -2.47
C THR A 91 -24.23 7.94 -3.83
N VAL A 92 -23.44 7.21 -4.61
CA VAL A 92 -23.86 6.68 -5.91
C VAL A 92 -23.67 5.17 -5.93
N HIS A 93 -24.62 4.49 -6.57
CA HIS A 93 -24.61 3.01 -6.69
C HIS A 93 -24.26 2.55 -8.12
N SER A 94 -23.98 3.50 -9.04
CA SER A 94 -23.62 3.23 -10.42
C SER A 94 -22.12 2.91 -10.59
N GLU A 95 -21.79 2.26 -11.70
CA GLU A 95 -20.41 2.03 -12.10
C GLU A 95 -19.65 3.34 -12.30
N HIS A 96 -18.31 3.29 -12.16
CA HIS A 96 -17.44 4.43 -12.38
C HIS A 96 -17.37 4.79 -13.86
N ASP A 97 -18.11 5.80 -14.25
CA ASP A 97 -18.00 6.44 -15.56
C ASP A 97 -17.52 7.88 -15.42
N PHE A 98 -16.22 8.05 -15.23
CA PHE A 98 -15.57 9.34 -15.01
C PHE A 98 -15.80 10.36 -16.13
N GLU A 99 -16.25 9.93 -17.30
CA GLU A 99 -16.49 10.81 -18.45
C GLU A 99 -17.93 11.26 -18.56
N SER A 100 -18.87 10.61 -17.88
CA SER A 100 -20.28 11.00 -17.93
C SER A 100 -20.53 12.28 -17.15
N LEU A 101 -21.43 13.12 -17.70
CA LEU A 101 -21.88 14.35 -17.05
C LEU A 101 -22.55 14.06 -15.71
N ASP A 102 -23.28 12.96 -15.62
CA ASP A 102 -23.94 12.52 -14.39
C ASP A 102 -22.93 12.24 -13.29
N TYR A 103 -21.90 11.46 -13.60
CA TYR A 103 -20.83 11.17 -12.65
C TYR A 103 -20.09 12.43 -12.19
N ILE A 104 -19.75 13.35 -13.13
CA ILE A 104 -19.06 14.61 -12.79
C ILE A 104 -19.93 15.46 -11.85
N THR A 105 -21.24 15.54 -12.10
CA THR A 105 -22.18 16.35 -11.30
C THR A 105 -22.45 15.71 -9.94
N HIS A 106 -22.56 14.37 -9.89
CA HIS A 106 -22.82 13.58 -8.69
C HIS A 106 -21.57 12.88 -8.17
N ASN A 107 -20.39 13.49 -8.32
CA ASN A 107 -19.12 12.91 -7.94
C ASN A 107 -19.15 12.43 -6.48
N PRO A 108 -18.92 11.11 -6.24
CA PRO A 108 -18.99 10.51 -4.90
C PRO A 108 -17.73 10.77 -4.05
N TYR A 109 -16.71 11.40 -4.61
CA TYR A 109 -15.44 11.65 -3.98
C TYR A 109 -15.48 12.88 -3.08
N ALA A 110 -15.48 12.68 -1.76
CA ALA A 110 -15.49 13.79 -0.80
C ALA A 110 -14.23 14.65 -0.90
N GLU A 111 -13.09 14.09 -1.30
CA GLU A 111 -11.85 14.83 -1.55
C GLU A 111 -11.93 15.76 -2.79
N TRP A 112 -12.96 15.60 -3.63
CA TRP A 112 -13.28 16.51 -4.73
C TRP A 112 -14.29 17.62 -4.32
N TYR A 113 -14.57 17.77 -3.03
CA TYR A 113 -15.55 18.73 -2.52
C TYR A 113 -15.39 20.13 -3.10
N LEU A 114 -14.14 20.65 -3.18
CA LEU A 114 -13.87 21.98 -3.74
C LEU A 114 -14.28 22.12 -5.20
N ASN A 115 -14.12 21.09 -6.02
CA ASN A 115 -14.62 21.10 -7.40
C ASN A 115 -16.15 21.01 -7.41
N SER A 116 -16.70 20.06 -6.67
CA SER A 116 -18.13 19.72 -6.72
C SER A 116 -19.02 20.82 -6.14
N MET A 117 -18.57 21.56 -5.10
CA MET A 117 -19.30 22.71 -4.56
C MET A 117 -19.41 23.90 -5.53
N ARG A 118 -18.55 23.94 -6.57
CA ARG A 118 -18.53 24.97 -7.63
C ARG A 118 -19.33 24.58 -8.86
N LEU A 119 -19.94 23.39 -8.89
CA LEU A 119 -20.77 22.94 -10.00
C LEU A 119 -22.22 23.30 -9.76
N ASP A 120 -22.77 24.16 -10.62
CA ASP A 120 -24.15 24.59 -10.53
C ASP A 120 -25.11 23.40 -10.61
N GLY A 121 -25.94 23.28 -9.57
CA GLY A 121 -26.93 22.21 -9.45
C GLY A 121 -26.38 20.88 -8.96
N SER A 122 -25.10 20.79 -8.57
CA SER A 122 -24.58 19.57 -7.94
C SER A 122 -25.16 19.37 -6.53
N PRO A 123 -25.35 18.12 -6.08
CA PRO A 123 -25.75 17.84 -4.71
C PRO A 123 -24.77 18.41 -3.67
N THR A 124 -23.46 18.42 -3.98
CA THR A 124 -22.42 18.99 -3.10
C THR A 124 -22.56 20.49 -2.96
N GLN A 125 -22.90 21.21 -4.04
CA GLN A 125 -23.20 22.65 -3.96
C GLN A 125 -24.42 22.90 -3.06
N ALA A 126 -25.50 22.15 -3.26
CA ALA A 126 -26.71 22.27 -2.44
C ALA A 126 -26.41 22.04 -0.96
N TYR A 127 -25.65 20.96 -0.65
CA TYR A 127 -25.19 20.65 0.71
C TYR A 127 -24.34 21.80 1.30
N HIS A 128 -23.41 22.33 0.51
CA HIS A 128 -22.55 23.44 0.94
C HIS A 128 -23.35 24.70 1.29
N MET A 129 -24.27 25.07 0.41
CA MET A 129 -25.13 26.24 0.62
C MET A 129 -26.01 26.09 1.86
N GLU A 130 -26.55 24.90 2.11
CA GLU A 130 -27.44 24.65 3.24
C GLU A 130 -26.67 24.68 4.58
N HIS A 131 -25.43 24.10 4.64
CA HIS A 131 -24.73 23.91 5.90
C HIS A 131 -23.73 25.01 6.24
N PHE A 132 -23.22 25.72 5.23
CA PHE A 132 -22.16 26.72 5.42
C PHE A 132 -22.54 28.10 4.86
N GLY A 133 -23.50 28.16 3.92
CA GLY A 133 -23.89 29.38 3.21
C GLY A 133 -23.20 29.52 1.86
N ALA A 134 -23.88 30.24 0.94
CA ALA A 134 -23.46 30.36 -0.45
C ALA A 134 -22.09 31.05 -0.62
N ASP A 135 -21.77 31.99 0.27
CA ASP A 135 -20.53 32.79 0.21
C ASP A 135 -19.38 32.21 1.07
N TYR A 136 -19.57 31.03 1.66
CA TYR A 136 -18.55 30.44 2.49
C TYR A 136 -17.43 29.83 1.65
N ASP A 137 -16.24 30.43 1.71
CA ASP A 137 -15.08 29.96 0.96
C ASP A 137 -14.52 28.64 1.51
N TYR A 138 -14.14 27.73 0.62
CA TYR A 138 -13.59 26.42 0.98
C TYR A 138 -12.40 26.51 1.93
N TYR A 139 -11.50 27.48 1.71
CA TYR A 139 -10.31 27.61 2.55
C TYR A 139 -10.61 28.15 3.96
N ASN A 140 -11.86 28.54 4.25
CA ASN A 140 -12.33 28.77 5.62
C ASN A 140 -12.39 27.47 6.45
N PHE A 141 -12.31 26.32 5.81
CA PHE A 141 -12.13 25.05 6.52
C PHE A 141 -10.72 24.88 7.12
N ALA A 142 -9.70 25.62 6.65
CA ALA A 142 -8.32 25.47 7.16
C ALA A 142 -8.18 25.74 8.66
N PRO A 143 -8.70 26.83 9.25
CA PRO A 143 -8.64 27.03 10.70
C PRO A 143 -9.45 26.00 11.48
N ILE A 144 -10.52 25.43 10.90
CA ILE A 144 -11.30 24.37 11.53
C ILE A 144 -10.45 23.07 11.55
N PHE A 145 -9.93 22.67 10.40
CA PHE A 145 -9.06 21.51 10.29
C PHE A 145 -7.84 21.61 11.23
N ASN A 146 -7.17 22.77 11.24
CA ASN A 146 -6.02 23.05 12.09
C ASN A 146 -6.33 22.99 13.59
N ARG A 147 -7.55 23.25 14.00
CA ARG A 147 -8.02 23.04 15.37
C ARG A 147 -8.30 21.57 15.65
N GLU A 148 -8.97 20.87 14.74
CA GLU A 148 -9.38 19.48 14.95
C GLU A 148 -8.19 18.52 14.96
N ILE A 149 -7.17 18.72 14.10
CA ILE A 149 -5.97 17.88 14.07
C ILE A 149 -5.15 17.90 15.36
N GLN A 150 -5.41 18.82 16.29
CA GLN A 150 -4.78 18.81 17.62
C GLN A 150 -5.19 17.59 18.47
N LYS A 151 -6.30 16.93 18.12
CA LYS A 151 -6.80 15.73 18.79
C LYS A 151 -6.18 14.45 18.24
N TRP A 152 -5.58 14.51 17.04
CA TRP A 152 -5.02 13.36 16.35
C TRP A 152 -3.68 12.92 16.95
N HIS A 153 -3.49 11.59 17.02
CA HIS A 153 -2.26 10.93 17.45
C HIS A 153 -1.79 9.96 16.37
N ALA A 154 -0.60 10.19 15.83
CA ALA A 154 -0.04 9.40 14.73
C ALA A 154 0.14 7.92 15.07
N GLU A 155 0.49 7.64 16.32
CA GLU A 155 0.73 6.30 16.85
C GLU A 155 -0.52 5.42 16.80
N ASP A 156 -1.71 6.03 17.01
CA ASP A 156 -2.99 5.31 16.97
C ASP A 156 -3.26 4.80 15.56
N TRP A 157 -3.05 5.64 14.53
CA TRP A 157 -3.17 5.22 13.14
C TRP A 157 -2.14 4.15 12.78
N ALA A 158 -0.87 4.38 13.11
CA ALA A 158 0.20 3.44 12.80
C ALA A 158 -0.08 2.05 13.40
N LYS A 159 -0.60 2.01 14.62
CA LYS A 159 -1.03 0.76 15.28
C LYS A 159 -2.22 0.12 14.56
N VAL A 160 -3.25 0.89 14.21
CA VAL A 160 -4.43 0.37 13.48
C VAL A 160 -4.02 -0.23 12.14
N PHE A 161 -3.15 0.42 11.38
CA PHE A 161 -2.68 -0.04 10.09
C PHE A 161 -1.80 -1.30 10.21
N HIS A 162 -0.92 -1.33 11.20
CA HIS A 162 -0.14 -2.53 11.53
C HIS A 162 -1.05 -3.71 11.87
N ASP A 163 -2.03 -3.51 12.75
CA ASP A 163 -2.95 -4.55 13.21
C ASP A 163 -3.89 -5.03 12.08
N ALA A 164 -4.22 -4.16 11.11
CA ALA A 164 -4.91 -4.54 9.88
C ALA A 164 -4.04 -5.40 8.94
N GLY A 165 -2.74 -5.50 9.20
CA GLY A 165 -1.79 -6.32 8.43
C GLY A 165 -1.07 -5.56 7.32
N ALA A 166 -1.20 -4.24 7.22
CA ALA A 166 -0.48 -3.43 6.24
C ALA A 166 1.05 -3.58 6.37
N LYS A 167 1.75 -3.35 5.27
CA LYS A 167 3.22 -3.32 5.20
C LYS A 167 3.74 -1.94 4.87
N TYR A 168 2.92 -1.09 4.32
CA TYR A 168 3.21 0.30 4.03
C TYR A 168 1.95 1.15 4.15
N VAL A 169 2.15 2.44 4.26
CA VAL A 169 1.10 3.47 4.31
C VAL A 169 1.44 4.52 3.27
N VAL A 170 0.45 5.05 2.57
CA VAL A 170 0.60 6.21 1.67
C VAL A 170 -0.34 7.30 2.18
N LEU A 171 0.20 8.48 2.49
CA LEU A 171 -0.59 9.64 2.93
C LEU A 171 -0.68 10.67 1.81
N THR A 172 -1.86 11.25 1.61
CA THR A 172 -2.03 12.42 0.73
C THR A 172 -1.34 13.64 1.33
N ALA A 173 -0.05 13.85 1.03
CA ALA A 173 0.67 15.02 1.53
C ALA A 173 0.11 16.34 0.99
N LYS A 174 -0.31 16.38 -0.30
CA LYS A 174 -1.07 17.46 -0.94
C LYS A 174 -2.06 16.89 -1.94
N HIS A 175 -3.34 17.19 -1.77
CA HIS A 175 -4.39 16.86 -2.74
C HIS A 175 -4.61 18.01 -3.74
N HIS A 176 -5.63 17.93 -4.60
CA HIS A 176 -5.94 18.89 -5.68
C HIS A 176 -6.31 20.28 -5.17
N ASP A 177 -6.74 20.39 -3.91
CA ASP A 177 -7.06 21.66 -3.25
C ASP A 177 -5.83 22.52 -2.90
N GLY A 178 -4.63 21.97 -3.07
CA GLY A 178 -3.37 22.68 -2.84
C GLY A 178 -2.96 22.84 -1.38
N PHE A 179 -3.80 22.38 -0.42
CA PHE A 179 -3.47 22.39 1.00
C PHE A 179 -2.45 21.28 1.33
N THR A 180 -1.37 21.64 2.03
CA THR A 180 -0.33 20.68 2.36
C THR A 180 -0.45 20.18 3.81
N LEU A 181 -0.19 18.89 4.03
CA LEU A 181 -0.17 18.30 5.38
C LEU A 181 1.20 18.43 6.07
N TRP A 182 2.08 19.26 5.52
CA TRP A 182 3.36 19.64 6.13
C TRP A 182 3.60 21.15 5.96
N PRO A 183 4.32 21.79 6.87
CA PRO A 183 4.71 23.20 6.73
C PRO A 183 5.82 23.30 5.68
N SER A 184 5.45 23.47 4.41
CA SER A 184 6.39 23.60 3.29
C SER A 184 7.16 24.90 3.37
N SER A 185 8.45 24.85 3.00
CA SER A 185 9.28 26.04 2.80
C SER A 185 8.95 26.81 1.51
N THR A 186 8.14 26.18 0.63
CA THR A 186 7.70 26.77 -0.63
C THR A 186 6.22 27.16 -0.51
N PRO A 187 5.90 28.43 -0.19
CA PRO A 187 4.54 28.87 0.06
C PRO A 187 3.68 28.84 -1.21
N ASN A 188 2.40 28.58 -1.06
CA ASN A 188 1.43 28.69 -2.13
C ASN A 188 1.14 30.17 -2.44
N PRO A 189 1.40 30.66 -3.68
CA PRO A 189 1.25 32.08 -3.99
C PRO A 189 -0.20 32.56 -4.04
N SER A 190 -1.16 31.66 -4.09
CA SER A 190 -2.59 31.95 -4.26
C SER A 190 -3.37 31.89 -2.94
N LEU A 191 -2.76 31.39 -1.86
CA LEU A 191 -3.43 31.23 -0.56
C LEU A 191 -2.82 32.12 0.51
N PRO A 192 -3.63 32.67 1.44
CA PRO A 192 -3.13 33.32 2.64
C PRO A 192 -2.25 32.37 3.47
N ALA A 193 -1.24 32.92 4.15
CA ALA A 193 -0.25 32.12 4.89
C ALA A 193 -0.87 31.19 5.96
N ASP A 194 -1.98 31.58 6.56
CA ASP A 194 -2.70 30.83 7.58
C ASP A 194 -3.65 29.74 7.03
N ARG A 195 -3.72 29.59 5.69
CA ARG A 195 -4.63 28.67 4.99
C ARG A 195 -3.92 27.75 3.99
N GLN A 196 -2.59 27.72 4.01
CA GLN A 196 -1.79 26.99 3.02
C GLN A 196 -1.46 25.55 3.45
N HIS A 197 -1.33 25.33 4.75
CA HIS A 197 -0.84 24.06 5.27
C HIS A 197 -1.40 23.74 6.66
N ALA A 198 -1.26 22.47 7.05
CA ALA A 198 -1.53 22.03 8.39
C ALA A 198 -0.61 22.75 9.39
N SER A 199 -1.17 23.08 10.58
CA SER A 199 -0.42 23.74 11.66
C SER A 199 0.58 22.81 12.36
N ARG A 200 0.51 21.50 12.05
CA ARG A 200 1.42 20.44 12.50
C ARG A 200 2.11 19.82 11.28
N ASP A 201 3.28 19.23 11.48
CA ASP A 201 3.94 18.40 10.46
C ASP A 201 3.34 16.98 10.46
N ILE A 202 2.11 16.85 9.96
CA ILE A 202 1.38 15.57 9.89
C ILE A 202 2.20 14.51 9.16
N VAL A 203 2.86 14.91 8.05
CA VAL A 203 3.69 14.00 7.24
C VAL A 203 4.86 13.46 8.07
N GLY A 204 5.56 14.34 8.79
CA GLY A 204 6.70 13.94 9.63
C GLY A 204 6.27 13.07 10.82
N GLU A 205 5.20 13.46 11.51
CA GLU A 205 4.69 12.74 12.67
C GLU A 205 4.20 11.33 12.28
N LEU A 206 3.42 11.21 11.20
CA LEU A 206 2.96 9.89 10.74
C LEU A 206 4.12 9.04 10.21
N THR A 207 5.09 9.64 9.51
CA THR A 207 6.28 8.92 9.04
C THR A 207 7.04 8.29 10.21
N ALA A 208 7.23 9.02 11.28
CA ALA A 208 7.89 8.52 12.49
C ALA A 208 7.12 7.35 13.14
N ALA A 209 5.81 7.51 13.31
CA ALA A 209 4.95 6.50 13.94
C ALA A 209 4.86 5.22 13.10
N VAL A 210 4.68 5.34 11.78
CA VAL A 210 4.62 4.22 10.83
C VAL A 210 5.93 3.42 10.84
N ASN A 211 7.08 4.13 10.81
CA ASN A 211 8.40 3.48 10.87
C ASN A 211 8.64 2.77 12.22
N GLN A 212 8.15 3.32 13.34
CA GLN A 212 8.23 2.66 14.65
C GLN A 212 7.44 1.34 14.71
N GLN A 213 6.37 1.22 13.95
CA GLN A 213 5.61 -0.03 13.81
C GLN A 213 6.24 -1.01 12.80
N GLY A 214 7.39 -0.68 12.21
CA GLY A 214 8.04 -1.52 11.20
C GLY A 214 7.36 -1.49 9.84
N LEU A 215 6.45 -0.55 9.61
CA LEU A 215 5.83 -0.28 8.32
C LEU A 215 6.69 0.71 7.51
N ARG A 216 6.46 0.78 6.19
CA ARG A 216 7.12 1.77 5.32
C ARG A 216 6.16 2.91 5.01
N MET A 217 6.66 4.15 5.02
CA MET A 217 5.86 5.33 4.70
C MET A 217 6.04 5.72 3.24
N GLY A 218 4.92 5.87 2.53
CA GLY A 218 4.79 6.47 1.21
C GLY A 218 4.05 7.80 1.27
N LEU A 219 4.26 8.63 0.27
CA LEU A 219 3.60 9.94 0.17
C LEU A 219 3.00 10.13 -1.22
N TYR A 220 1.71 10.52 -1.23
CA TYR A 220 1.00 10.96 -2.41
C TYR A 220 1.16 12.47 -2.58
N TYR A 221 1.32 12.89 -3.83
CA TYR A 221 1.35 14.29 -4.23
C TYR A 221 0.52 14.48 -5.49
N SER A 222 -0.48 15.36 -5.44
CA SER A 222 -1.21 15.79 -6.64
C SER A 222 -0.34 16.68 -7.51
N GLY A 223 0.32 16.09 -8.51
CA GLY A 223 1.17 16.82 -9.45
C GLY A 223 0.38 17.44 -10.60
N GLY A 224 -0.65 16.75 -11.09
CA GLY A 224 -1.42 17.16 -12.26
C GLY A 224 -2.49 18.20 -11.98
N TYR A 225 -3.05 18.24 -10.79
CA TYR A 225 -4.02 19.25 -10.37
C TYR A 225 -3.55 20.05 -9.17
N ASP A 226 -3.81 21.34 -9.24
CA ASP A 226 -3.78 22.25 -8.11
C ASP A 226 -4.78 23.40 -8.39
N TRP A 227 -5.93 23.33 -7.74
CA TRP A 227 -7.03 24.26 -7.96
C TRP A 227 -6.78 25.65 -7.38
N THR A 228 -5.64 25.89 -6.74
CA THR A 228 -5.17 27.23 -6.35
C THR A 228 -4.47 27.93 -7.51
N PHE A 229 -3.89 27.18 -8.47
CA PHE A 229 -3.27 27.71 -9.69
C PHE A 229 -4.25 27.77 -10.87
N VAL A 230 -5.09 26.74 -11.03
CA VAL A 230 -6.14 26.70 -12.04
C VAL A 230 -7.45 26.25 -11.37
N PRO A 231 -8.30 27.20 -10.95
CA PRO A 231 -9.38 26.94 -10.00
C PRO A 231 -10.53 26.07 -10.53
N GLY A 232 -10.56 25.72 -11.78
CA GLY A 232 -11.66 24.93 -12.36
C GLY A 232 -12.99 25.69 -12.41
N PRO A 233 -14.15 25.06 -12.21
CA PRO A 233 -14.36 23.63 -11.98
C PRO A 233 -14.33 22.77 -13.24
N ILE A 234 -14.19 21.45 -13.03
CA ILE A 234 -14.40 20.43 -14.06
C ILE A 234 -15.89 20.20 -14.18
N ARG A 235 -16.50 20.59 -15.31
CA ARG A 235 -17.93 20.47 -15.58
C ARG A 235 -18.25 19.33 -16.55
N VAL A 236 -17.31 19.03 -17.43
CA VAL A 236 -17.43 18.01 -18.48
C VAL A 236 -16.05 17.35 -18.67
N SER A 237 -16.03 16.17 -19.28
CA SER A 237 -14.77 15.41 -19.48
C SER A 237 -13.68 16.21 -20.20
N ALA A 238 -14.06 17.11 -21.13
CA ALA A 238 -13.10 17.98 -21.81
C ALA A 238 -12.38 18.98 -20.87
N ASP A 239 -12.89 19.23 -19.68
CA ASP A 239 -12.27 20.15 -18.72
C ASP A 239 -11.10 19.50 -17.95
N TYR A 240 -11.05 18.17 -17.85
CA TYR A 240 -9.97 17.45 -17.17
C TYR A 240 -8.57 17.89 -17.65
N GLN A 241 -8.41 18.17 -18.93
CA GLN A 241 -7.13 18.64 -19.46
C GLN A 241 -6.93 20.15 -19.30
N LYS A 242 -8.01 20.94 -19.30
CA LYS A 242 -7.93 22.41 -19.21
C LYS A 242 -7.54 22.91 -17.82
N VAL A 243 -7.91 22.15 -16.77
CA VAL A 243 -7.61 22.53 -15.39
C VAL A 243 -6.25 22.04 -14.90
N LYS A 244 -5.48 21.38 -15.73
CA LYS A 244 -4.08 21.00 -15.40
C LYS A 244 -3.20 22.25 -15.48
N PRO A 245 -2.61 22.75 -14.38
CA PRO A 245 -1.72 23.90 -14.42
C PRO A 245 -0.43 23.55 -15.18
N GLN A 246 -0.10 24.39 -16.17
CA GLN A 246 1.04 24.17 -17.06
C GLN A 246 2.05 25.35 -17.06
N SER A 247 1.86 26.32 -16.16
CA SER A 247 2.75 27.47 -16.07
C SER A 247 4.11 27.09 -15.52
N GLU A 248 5.15 27.82 -15.93
CA GLU A 248 6.53 27.69 -15.37
C GLU A 248 6.54 27.87 -13.84
N ALA A 249 5.70 28.79 -13.32
CA ALA A 249 5.57 29.02 -11.89
C ALA A 249 5.08 27.76 -11.15
N TYR A 250 4.08 27.07 -11.73
CA TYR A 250 3.58 25.82 -11.14
C TYR A 250 4.59 24.69 -11.23
N GLY A 251 5.27 24.52 -12.38
CA GLY A 251 6.31 23.50 -12.50
C GLY A 251 7.41 23.65 -11.46
N LYS A 252 7.89 24.87 -11.22
CA LYS A 252 8.88 25.17 -10.18
C LYS A 252 8.35 24.91 -8.77
N TYR A 253 7.10 25.25 -8.52
CA TYR A 253 6.40 25.00 -7.25
C TYR A 253 6.27 23.49 -6.96
N ALA A 254 5.77 22.72 -7.93
CA ALA A 254 5.62 21.28 -7.80
C ALA A 254 6.99 20.59 -7.59
N ASP A 255 7.99 20.93 -8.40
CA ASP A 255 9.36 20.42 -8.27
C ASP A 255 9.97 20.70 -6.88
N ALA A 256 9.76 21.91 -6.36
CA ALA A 256 10.27 22.29 -5.03
C ALA A 256 9.59 21.49 -3.92
N HIS A 257 8.27 21.31 -3.98
CA HIS A 257 7.51 20.51 -3.03
C HIS A 257 7.96 19.04 -3.02
N VAL A 258 8.04 18.42 -4.21
CA VAL A 258 8.43 17.01 -4.30
C VAL A 258 9.88 16.79 -3.82
N ARG A 259 10.80 17.69 -4.17
CA ARG A 259 12.18 17.65 -3.62
C ARG A 259 12.21 17.81 -2.11
N GLU A 260 11.39 18.70 -1.55
CA GLU A 260 11.27 18.86 -0.10
C GLU A 260 10.75 17.58 0.56
N ILE A 261 9.72 16.94 -0.01
CA ILE A 261 9.17 15.65 0.45
C ILE A 261 10.26 14.56 0.43
N ILE A 262 10.99 14.43 -0.66
CA ILE A 262 12.08 13.45 -0.81
C ILE A 262 13.17 13.70 0.24
N ALA A 263 13.60 14.94 0.40
CA ALA A 263 14.72 15.28 1.30
C ALA A 263 14.34 15.10 2.78
N ARG A 264 13.12 15.52 3.17
CA ARG A 264 12.70 15.52 4.58
C ARG A 264 12.24 14.15 5.06
N TYR A 265 11.46 13.44 4.24
CA TYR A 265 10.72 12.27 4.71
C TYR A 265 11.19 10.95 4.07
N LYS A 266 11.94 11.00 2.96
CA LYS A 266 12.45 9.81 2.25
C LYS A 266 11.38 8.73 2.04
N PRO A 267 10.26 9.06 1.38
CA PRO A 267 9.14 8.14 1.26
C PRO A 267 9.54 6.86 0.53
N ALA A 268 9.09 5.71 1.02
CA ALA A 268 9.31 4.42 0.36
C ALA A 268 8.48 4.25 -0.91
N VAL A 269 7.36 4.98 -1.01
CA VAL A 269 6.52 5.10 -2.21
C VAL A 269 6.38 6.58 -2.52
N LEU A 270 6.76 6.99 -3.71
CA LEU A 270 6.45 8.32 -4.25
C LEU A 270 5.29 8.16 -5.22
N TRP A 271 4.09 8.47 -4.73
CA TRP A 271 2.82 8.32 -5.45
C TRP A 271 2.39 9.66 -6.02
N ASN A 272 2.43 9.83 -7.34
CA ASN A 272 1.94 11.03 -8.03
C ASN A 272 0.52 10.83 -8.56
N ASP A 273 -0.20 11.90 -8.83
CA ASP A 273 -1.54 11.78 -9.41
C ASP A 273 -1.81 12.78 -10.54
N ILE A 274 -2.66 12.33 -11.51
CA ILE A 274 -3.19 13.11 -12.62
C ILE A 274 -2.10 13.68 -13.56
N ASP A 275 -1.01 12.98 -13.82
CA ASP A 275 0.20 13.44 -14.49
C ASP A 275 1.08 14.39 -13.64
N TYR A 276 2.17 14.83 -14.22
CA TYR A 276 3.05 15.86 -13.67
C TYR A 276 3.06 17.07 -14.61
N PRO A 277 3.22 18.32 -14.14
CA PRO A 277 3.20 19.49 -15.02
C PRO A 277 4.30 19.39 -16.09
N LYS A 278 3.96 19.72 -17.34
CA LYS A 278 4.93 19.68 -18.46
C LYS A 278 6.10 20.66 -18.28
N SER A 279 5.88 21.73 -17.50
CA SER A 279 6.90 22.72 -17.10
C SER A 279 7.76 22.27 -15.93
N GLY A 280 7.46 21.14 -15.30
CA GLY A 280 8.26 20.49 -14.27
C GLY A 280 9.28 19.52 -14.86
N HIS A 281 10.00 18.82 -13.99
CA HIS A 281 11.11 17.95 -14.37
C HIS A 281 10.93 16.52 -13.83
N PRO A 282 9.90 15.77 -14.26
CA PRO A 282 9.59 14.46 -13.65
C PRO A 282 10.74 13.45 -13.74
N LEU A 283 11.45 13.35 -14.86
CA LEU A 283 12.59 12.42 -14.97
C LEU A 283 13.74 12.78 -14.03
N GLN A 284 13.98 14.09 -13.83
CA GLN A 284 14.98 14.56 -12.89
C GLN A 284 14.57 14.25 -11.44
N ILE A 285 13.29 14.46 -11.10
CA ILE A 285 12.71 14.11 -9.79
C ILE A 285 12.86 12.62 -9.52
N MET A 286 12.55 11.77 -10.49
CA MET A 286 12.68 10.31 -10.36
C MET A 286 14.14 9.89 -10.12
N ALA A 287 15.09 10.47 -10.87
CA ALA A 287 16.50 10.18 -10.68
C ALA A 287 17.00 10.63 -9.29
N GLU A 288 16.62 11.83 -8.85
CA GLU A 288 16.91 12.35 -7.51
C GLU A 288 16.29 11.48 -6.41
N TYR A 289 15.06 10.99 -6.63
CA TYR A 289 14.36 10.11 -5.69
C TYR A 289 15.08 8.78 -5.51
N TYR A 290 15.42 8.06 -6.59
CA TYR A 290 16.14 6.80 -6.49
C TYR A 290 17.55 6.97 -5.93
N GLN A 291 18.19 8.12 -6.18
CA GLN A 291 19.46 8.45 -5.57
C GLN A 291 19.36 8.62 -4.05
N ALA A 292 18.26 9.26 -3.58
CA ALA A 292 18.02 9.52 -2.17
C ALA A 292 17.44 8.27 -1.45
N ASN A 293 16.71 7.43 -2.17
CA ASN A 293 16.04 6.24 -1.66
C ASN A 293 16.09 5.09 -2.68
N PRO A 294 17.22 4.34 -2.74
CA PRO A 294 17.39 3.26 -3.72
C PRO A 294 16.37 2.11 -3.62
N ASP A 295 15.72 1.96 -2.48
CA ASP A 295 14.65 0.99 -2.25
C ASP A 295 13.24 1.59 -2.45
N GLY A 296 13.14 2.81 -2.95
CA GLY A 296 11.87 3.49 -3.20
C GLY A 296 11.19 2.98 -4.47
N VAL A 297 9.87 3.18 -4.57
CA VAL A 297 9.10 2.85 -5.77
C VAL A 297 8.25 4.03 -6.22
N ILE A 298 7.99 4.11 -7.53
CA ILE A 298 7.22 5.17 -8.20
C ILE A 298 6.08 4.52 -9.00
N ASP A 299 4.89 5.11 -8.91
CA ASP A 299 3.70 4.72 -9.67
C ASP A 299 3.76 5.18 -11.15
N ASP A 300 2.75 4.83 -11.93
CA ASP A 300 2.67 5.15 -13.37
C ASP A 300 1.93 6.46 -13.69
N ARG A 301 1.59 7.28 -12.68
CA ARG A 301 0.78 8.49 -12.87
C ARG A 301 1.58 9.78 -13.04
N PHE A 302 2.88 9.71 -13.27
CA PHE A 302 3.71 10.89 -13.60
C PHE A 302 3.58 11.39 -15.05
N GLY A 303 2.83 10.69 -15.91
CA GLY A 303 2.70 11.05 -17.31
C GLY A 303 3.96 10.79 -18.16
N VAL A 304 4.90 10.00 -17.65
CA VAL A 304 6.11 9.53 -18.35
C VAL A 304 6.08 8.00 -18.46
N LYS A 305 6.92 7.44 -19.32
CA LYS A 305 6.89 5.99 -19.59
C LYS A 305 7.45 5.12 -18.46
N HIS A 306 8.32 5.68 -17.62
CA HIS A 306 8.92 4.94 -16.52
C HIS A 306 7.95 4.82 -15.32
N SER A 307 7.88 3.63 -14.72
CA SER A 307 7.26 3.38 -13.42
C SER A 307 7.64 1.99 -12.90
N ASP A 308 7.72 1.82 -11.59
CA ASP A 308 7.96 0.51 -10.95
C ASP A 308 6.70 -0.36 -10.97
N PHE A 309 5.54 0.24 -10.85
CA PHE A 309 4.24 -0.45 -10.87
C PHE A 309 3.17 0.37 -11.61
N ILE A 310 2.10 -0.31 -12.01
CA ILE A 310 0.89 0.34 -12.55
C ILE A 310 -0.17 0.40 -11.45
N SER A 311 -0.99 1.46 -11.46
CA SER A 311 -1.92 1.79 -10.39
C SER A 311 -3.38 1.94 -10.86
N PRO A 312 -4.06 0.83 -11.27
CA PRO A 312 -5.48 0.86 -11.59
C PRO A 312 -6.30 1.26 -10.36
N GLU A 313 -7.36 2.04 -10.60
CA GLU A 313 -8.25 2.53 -9.56
C GLU A 313 -9.61 1.84 -9.66
N TYR A 314 -10.07 1.21 -8.56
CA TYR A 314 -11.28 0.38 -8.51
C TYR A 314 -11.38 -0.69 -9.62
N GLN A 315 -10.23 -1.11 -10.15
CA GLN A 315 -10.17 -2.06 -11.25
C GLN A 315 -9.17 -3.17 -10.96
N THR A 316 -9.68 -4.37 -10.77
CA THR A 316 -8.86 -5.58 -10.63
C THR A 316 -8.54 -6.16 -12.00
N LEU A 317 -7.28 -6.51 -12.25
CA LEU A 317 -6.85 -7.12 -13.51
C LEU A 317 -7.39 -8.55 -13.64
N ASP A 318 -7.77 -8.96 -14.85
CA ASP A 318 -8.35 -10.30 -15.12
C ASP A 318 -7.35 -11.43 -15.02
N LYS A 319 -6.07 -11.17 -15.32
CA LYS A 319 -5.01 -12.18 -15.48
C LYS A 319 -3.79 -11.84 -14.64
N ILE A 320 -2.94 -12.85 -14.42
CA ILE A 320 -1.59 -12.66 -13.88
C ILE A 320 -0.86 -11.65 -14.76
N ASN A 321 -0.42 -10.55 -14.16
CA ASN A 321 0.38 -9.53 -14.82
C ASN A 321 1.86 -9.74 -14.47
N PRO A 322 2.78 -9.84 -15.47
CA PRO A 322 4.21 -9.93 -15.19
C PRO A 322 4.77 -8.64 -14.58
N LYS A 323 4.23 -7.47 -14.95
CA LYS A 323 4.56 -6.19 -14.29
C LYS A 323 3.81 -6.10 -12.95
N LYS A 324 4.48 -5.57 -11.93
CA LYS A 324 3.86 -5.29 -10.64
C LYS A 324 2.75 -4.25 -10.81
N TRP A 325 1.68 -4.43 -10.07
CA TRP A 325 0.55 -3.51 -10.07
C TRP A 325 -0.02 -3.35 -8.67
N GLU A 326 -0.76 -2.27 -8.46
CA GLU A 326 -1.35 -1.90 -7.18
C GLU A 326 -2.76 -1.36 -7.45
N GLU A 327 -3.80 -2.09 -7.04
CA GLU A 327 -5.14 -1.53 -7.07
C GLU A 327 -5.30 -0.58 -5.90
N CYS A 328 -5.61 0.70 -6.19
CA CYS A 328 -6.01 1.66 -5.18
C CYS A 328 -7.52 1.81 -5.17
N ARG A 329 -8.12 1.81 -3.97
CA ARG A 329 -9.55 2.00 -3.79
C ARG A 329 -9.93 2.33 -2.37
N GLY A 330 -11.06 3.04 -2.19
CA GLY A 330 -11.71 3.23 -0.91
C GLY A 330 -12.36 1.96 -0.36
N LEU A 331 -12.63 1.97 0.94
CA LEU A 331 -13.53 0.99 1.57
C LEU A 331 -14.98 1.23 1.13
N GLY A 332 -15.36 2.49 0.89
CA GLY A 332 -16.57 2.92 0.20
C GLY A 332 -16.28 3.33 -1.24
N ARG A 333 -17.06 4.29 -1.74
CA ARG A 333 -16.84 4.90 -3.05
C ARG A 333 -15.92 6.12 -2.96
N SER A 334 -15.98 6.85 -1.85
CA SER A 334 -15.11 7.99 -1.58
C SER A 334 -13.74 7.53 -1.05
N PHE A 335 -12.68 8.24 -1.43
CA PHE A 335 -11.39 8.13 -0.75
C PHE A 335 -11.39 9.00 0.51
N GLY A 336 -11.72 10.29 0.42
CA GLY A 336 -11.88 11.14 1.59
C GLY A 336 -13.08 10.76 2.44
N TYR A 337 -13.08 11.21 3.71
CA TYR A 337 -14.20 10.99 4.62
C TYR A 337 -15.53 11.46 4.00
N ASN A 338 -16.48 10.55 3.92
CA ASN A 338 -17.84 10.83 3.50
C ASN A 338 -18.84 10.34 4.54
N ARG A 339 -19.44 11.26 5.30
CA ARG A 339 -20.43 10.94 6.35
C ARG A 339 -21.72 10.31 5.85
N ALA A 340 -21.97 10.39 4.53
CA ALA A 340 -23.11 9.77 3.90
C ALA A 340 -22.90 8.27 3.61
N GLU A 341 -21.65 7.78 3.67
CA GLU A 341 -21.34 6.37 3.51
C GLU A 341 -21.53 5.58 4.83
N GLY A 342 -22.34 4.53 4.76
CA GLY A 342 -22.59 3.61 5.86
C GLY A 342 -22.26 2.15 5.51
N GLU A 343 -22.92 1.21 6.17
CA GLU A 343 -22.71 -0.23 5.95
C GLU A 343 -23.06 -0.65 4.51
N ALA A 344 -24.06 -0.01 3.88
CA ALA A 344 -24.51 -0.33 2.52
C ALA A 344 -23.54 0.15 1.42
N GLU A 345 -22.82 1.25 1.67
CA GLU A 345 -21.89 1.83 0.71
C GLU A 345 -20.47 1.28 0.87
N THR A 346 -20.20 0.56 1.96
CA THR A 346 -18.86 0.07 2.30
C THR A 346 -18.74 -1.42 1.96
N ILE A 347 -17.65 -1.82 1.29
CA ILE A 347 -17.37 -3.21 0.93
C ILE A 347 -17.54 -4.16 2.13
N ALA A 348 -18.21 -5.30 1.93
CA ALA A 348 -18.38 -6.28 3.00
C ALA A 348 -17.04 -6.95 3.38
N PRO A 349 -16.86 -7.39 4.65
CA PRO A 349 -15.58 -7.97 5.09
C PRO A 349 -15.12 -9.19 4.28
N ASP A 350 -16.02 -10.04 3.84
CA ASP A 350 -15.71 -11.20 3.00
C ASP A 350 -15.30 -10.78 1.59
N GLU A 351 -16.01 -9.84 0.99
CA GLU A 351 -15.69 -9.29 -0.32
C GLU A 351 -14.31 -8.59 -0.31
N LEU A 352 -13.96 -7.85 0.77
CA LEU A 352 -12.66 -7.23 0.94
C LEU A 352 -11.54 -8.29 0.99
N ILE A 353 -11.74 -9.38 1.72
CA ILE A 353 -10.78 -10.48 1.80
C ILE A 353 -10.64 -11.17 0.45
N TYR A 354 -11.75 -11.43 -0.25
CA TYR A 354 -11.74 -12.06 -1.58
C TYR A 354 -11.01 -11.18 -2.59
N LEU A 355 -11.22 -9.88 -2.54
CA LEU A 355 -10.54 -8.89 -3.36
C LEU A 355 -9.02 -8.93 -3.13
N LEU A 356 -8.56 -8.84 -1.88
CA LEU A 356 -7.13 -8.94 -1.55
C LEU A 356 -6.53 -10.24 -2.10
N VAL A 357 -7.19 -11.37 -1.87
CA VAL A 357 -6.71 -12.67 -2.33
C VAL A 357 -6.65 -12.75 -3.86
N ASP A 358 -7.66 -12.20 -4.53
CA ASP A 358 -7.72 -12.17 -5.99
C ASP A 358 -6.59 -11.32 -6.59
N ILE A 359 -6.39 -10.11 -6.07
CA ILE A 359 -5.31 -9.20 -6.45
C ILE A 359 -3.93 -9.88 -6.29
N VAL A 360 -3.68 -10.48 -5.12
CA VAL A 360 -2.39 -11.11 -4.80
C VAL A 360 -2.13 -12.32 -5.71
N SER A 361 -3.15 -13.12 -6.02
CA SER A 361 -3.03 -14.26 -6.93
C SER A 361 -2.63 -13.87 -8.36
N LYS A 362 -2.79 -12.60 -8.72
CA LYS A 362 -2.51 -12.01 -10.03
C LYS A 362 -1.27 -11.09 -10.05
N ASN A 363 -0.41 -11.16 -9.01
CA ASN A 363 0.81 -10.35 -8.84
C ASN A 363 0.57 -8.91 -8.35
N GLY A 364 -0.62 -8.60 -7.83
CA GLY A 364 -0.97 -7.26 -7.35
C GLY A 364 -0.61 -7.02 -5.89
N ASN A 365 -0.66 -5.73 -5.52
CA ASN A 365 -0.84 -5.24 -4.16
C ASN A 365 -2.21 -4.54 -4.08
N LEU A 366 -2.82 -4.55 -2.91
CA LEU A 366 -3.98 -3.71 -2.59
C LEU A 366 -3.49 -2.50 -1.79
N LEU A 367 -3.77 -1.29 -2.27
CA LEU A 367 -3.65 -0.04 -1.53
C LEU A 367 -5.05 0.38 -1.11
N LEU A 368 -5.43 -0.01 0.11
CA LEU A 368 -6.78 0.16 0.66
C LEU A 368 -6.89 1.51 1.36
N ASP A 369 -7.79 2.36 0.90
CA ASP A 369 -7.92 3.70 1.44
C ASP A 369 -8.84 3.77 2.66
N VAL A 370 -8.47 4.66 3.56
CA VAL A 370 -9.28 5.15 4.68
C VAL A 370 -9.40 6.66 4.60
N GLY A 371 -10.62 7.16 4.83
CA GLY A 371 -10.92 8.59 4.90
C GLY A 371 -11.22 9.00 6.35
N PRO A 372 -10.25 9.54 7.09
CA PRO A 372 -10.49 10.00 8.46
C PRO A 372 -11.32 11.29 8.53
N GLU A 373 -12.07 11.44 9.62
CA GLU A 373 -12.73 12.69 9.99
C GLU A 373 -11.70 13.80 10.26
N ALA A 374 -12.14 15.04 10.35
CA ALA A 374 -11.24 16.19 10.53
C ALA A 374 -10.34 16.09 11.77
N ASP A 375 -10.78 15.42 12.83
CA ASP A 375 -10.01 15.20 14.06
C ASP A 375 -9.12 13.94 14.04
N GLY A 376 -9.06 13.24 12.90
CA GLY A 376 -8.28 12.02 12.72
C GLY A 376 -9.01 10.74 13.12
N THR A 377 -10.26 10.79 13.54
CA THR A 377 -11.05 9.58 13.82
C THR A 377 -11.29 8.79 12.53
N ILE A 378 -10.90 7.53 12.50
CA ILE A 378 -11.26 6.61 11.41
C ILE A 378 -12.70 6.12 11.67
N PRO A 379 -13.64 6.28 10.73
CA PRO A 379 -15.03 5.89 10.91
C PRO A 379 -15.21 4.44 11.36
N ASP A 380 -16.15 4.20 12.27
CA ASP A 380 -16.40 2.85 12.83
C ASP A 380 -16.65 1.78 11.76
N VAL A 381 -17.33 2.15 10.68
CA VAL A 381 -17.59 1.23 9.56
C VAL A 381 -16.29 0.80 8.89
N GLN A 382 -15.34 1.71 8.70
CA GLN A 382 -14.01 1.42 8.15
C GLN A 382 -13.15 0.62 9.15
N MET A 383 -13.19 1.00 10.44
CA MET A 383 -12.49 0.27 11.51
C MET A 383 -12.93 -1.19 11.61
N LYS A 384 -14.21 -1.50 11.42
CA LYS A 384 -14.71 -2.89 11.39
C LYS A 384 -14.07 -3.69 10.26
N ARG A 385 -13.92 -3.10 9.06
CA ARG A 385 -13.29 -3.76 7.89
C ARG A 385 -11.80 -4.01 8.12
N LEU A 386 -11.08 -3.03 8.65
CA LEU A 386 -9.66 -3.19 8.99
C LEU A 386 -9.44 -4.28 10.04
N LYS A 387 -10.27 -4.33 11.07
CA LYS A 387 -10.20 -5.39 12.11
C LYS A 387 -10.50 -6.77 11.54
N ALA A 388 -11.51 -6.91 10.68
CA ALA A 388 -11.85 -8.18 10.05
C ALA A 388 -10.71 -8.67 9.13
N LEU A 389 -10.14 -7.77 8.33
CA LEU A 389 -8.99 -8.05 7.46
C LEU A 389 -7.76 -8.49 8.27
N GLY A 390 -7.43 -7.74 9.33
CA GLY A 390 -6.31 -8.05 10.20
C GLY A 390 -6.46 -9.41 10.89
N ALA A 391 -7.63 -9.70 11.44
CA ALA A 391 -7.92 -10.99 12.08
C ALA A 391 -7.77 -12.17 11.10
N TRP A 392 -8.23 -12.01 9.85
CA TRP A 392 -8.04 -13.02 8.82
C TRP A 392 -6.57 -13.20 8.43
N LEU A 393 -5.83 -12.10 8.28
CA LEU A 393 -4.40 -12.12 7.90
C LEU A 393 -3.49 -12.69 8.99
N GLN A 394 -3.86 -12.58 10.27
CA GLN A 394 -3.13 -13.24 11.37
C GLN A 394 -3.08 -14.76 11.19
N VAL A 395 -4.11 -15.37 10.62
CA VAL A 395 -4.16 -16.81 10.35
C VAL A 395 -3.65 -17.15 8.96
N ASN A 396 -4.03 -16.37 7.96
CA ASN A 396 -3.84 -16.71 6.54
C ASN A 396 -2.69 -15.95 5.87
N GLY A 397 -2.01 -15.03 6.56
CA GLY A 397 -0.98 -14.16 6.00
C GLY A 397 0.20 -14.91 5.38
N GLU A 398 0.48 -16.15 5.79
CA GLU A 398 1.49 -17.00 5.15
C GLU A 398 1.19 -17.24 3.67
N ALA A 399 -0.11 -17.37 3.31
CA ALA A 399 -0.56 -17.56 1.94
C ALA A 399 -0.63 -16.26 1.11
N ILE A 400 -0.37 -15.09 1.74
CA ILE A 400 -0.45 -13.76 1.14
C ILE A 400 0.92 -13.13 1.01
N TYR A 401 1.59 -12.84 2.15
CA TYR A 401 2.85 -12.08 2.17
C TYR A 401 4.01 -12.86 1.58
N ALA A 402 4.87 -12.16 0.84
CA ALA A 402 6.05 -12.70 0.18
C ALA A 402 5.73 -13.91 -0.73
N THR A 403 4.50 -13.94 -1.29
CA THR A 403 4.09 -14.91 -2.30
C THR A 403 4.22 -14.33 -3.70
N HIS A 404 4.21 -15.19 -4.70
CA HIS A 404 4.07 -14.84 -6.10
C HIS A 404 2.94 -15.67 -6.72
N PRO A 405 2.43 -15.30 -7.91
CA PRO A 405 1.44 -16.10 -8.60
C PRO A 405 1.93 -17.53 -8.85
N TRP A 406 1.03 -18.48 -8.71
CA TRP A 406 1.26 -19.82 -9.21
C TRP A 406 1.04 -19.85 -10.74
N LYS A 407 1.19 -21.01 -11.39
CA LYS A 407 0.98 -21.16 -12.85
C LYS A 407 -0.40 -20.70 -13.35
N ARG A 408 -1.40 -20.63 -12.45
CA ARG A 408 -2.73 -20.06 -12.66
C ARG A 408 -3.18 -19.33 -11.41
N ALA A 409 -3.92 -18.22 -11.58
CA ALA A 409 -4.43 -17.44 -10.46
C ALA A 409 -5.68 -18.08 -9.84
N ALA A 410 -6.53 -18.68 -10.66
CA ALA A 410 -7.87 -19.09 -10.26
C ALA A 410 -8.17 -20.57 -10.51
N GLY A 411 -9.12 -21.10 -9.77
CA GLY A 411 -9.71 -22.42 -9.90
C GLY A 411 -11.06 -22.47 -9.18
N GLU A 412 -11.58 -23.68 -9.02
CA GLU A 412 -12.90 -23.93 -8.43
C GLU A 412 -12.90 -25.29 -7.76
N THR A 413 -13.72 -25.46 -6.73
CA THR A 413 -14.03 -26.80 -6.19
C THR A 413 -15.17 -27.45 -6.96
N ALA A 414 -15.35 -28.75 -6.77
CA ALA A 414 -16.51 -29.47 -7.34
C ALA A 414 -17.84 -28.94 -6.81
N GLU A 415 -17.81 -28.37 -5.61
CA GLU A 415 -18.95 -27.79 -4.89
C GLU A 415 -19.25 -26.35 -5.37
N GLY A 416 -18.48 -25.82 -6.36
CA GLY A 416 -18.69 -24.49 -6.96
C GLY A 416 -18.10 -23.33 -6.15
N ILE A 417 -17.20 -23.59 -5.19
CA ILE A 417 -16.55 -22.52 -4.44
C ILE A 417 -15.32 -22.04 -5.20
N PRO A 418 -15.18 -20.72 -5.45
CA PRO A 418 -14.00 -20.17 -6.12
C PRO A 418 -12.72 -20.39 -5.31
N VAL A 419 -11.62 -20.62 -6.02
CA VAL A 419 -10.28 -20.81 -5.44
C VAL A 419 -9.30 -19.81 -6.06
N ARG A 420 -8.37 -19.32 -5.25
CA ARG A 420 -7.20 -18.58 -5.74
C ARG A 420 -5.92 -19.28 -5.33
N PHE A 421 -4.88 -19.10 -6.13
CA PHE A 421 -3.60 -19.76 -5.90
C PHE A 421 -2.48 -18.76 -5.76
N THR A 422 -1.63 -19.01 -4.74
CA THR A 422 -0.36 -18.31 -4.55
C THR A 422 0.75 -19.33 -4.31
N GLN A 423 2.00 -18.91 -4.44
CA GLN A 423 3.16 -19.77 -4.23
C GLN A 423 4.25 -19.03 -3.47
N LYS A 424 4.95 -19.74 -2.59
CA LYS A 424 6.10 -19.23 -1.86
C LYS A 424 7.08 -20.37 -1.61
N GLN A 425 8.36 -20.19 -2.01
CA GLN A 425 9.37 -21.22 -1.87
C GLN A 425 8.91 -22.58 -2.44
N CYS A 426 8.81 -23.61 -1.59
CA CYS A 426 8.40 -24.97 -1.97
C CYS A 426 6.92 -25.27 -1.61
N ALA A 427 6.11 -24.26 -1.33
CA ALA A 427 4.70 -24.44 -0.97
C ALA A 427 3.77 -23.71 -1.96
N THR A 428 2.72 -24.40 -2.37
CA THR A 428 1.57 -23.80 -3.09
C THR A 428 0.42 -23.67 -2.11
N TYR A 429 -0.28 -22.53 -2.18
CA TYR A 429 -1.47 -22.26 -1.38
C TYR A 429 -2.68 -22.26 -2.29
N ALA A 430 -3.72 -23.02 -1.91
CA ALA A 430 -5.06 -22.92 -2.48
C ALA A 430 -5.94 -22.20 -1.47
N ILE A 431 -6.47 -21.05 -1.84
CA ILE A 431 -7.28 -20.19 -0.97
C ILE A 431 -8.72 -20.29 -1.43
N LEU A 432 -9.55 -20.87 -0.60
CA LEU A 432 -10.98 -21.11 -0.84
C LEU A 432 -11.75 -19.85 -0.48
N LEU A 433 -12.45 -19.25 -1.44
CA LEU A 433 -13.22 -18.02 -1.25
C LEU A 433 -14.69 -18.36 -0.92
N GLY A 434 -14.91 -18.83 0.29
CA GLY A 434 -16.22 -19.22 0.80
C GLY A 434 -16.15 -20.38 1.76
N GLN A 435 -17.22 -20.57 2.49
CA GLN A 435 -17.34 -21.63 3.50
C GLN A 435 -17.82 -22.94 2.87
N PRO A 436 -17.06 -24.05 2.96
CA PRO A 436 -17.55 -25.36 2.56
C PRO A 436 -18.73 -25.78 3.44
N LYS A 437 -19.79 -26.27 2.80
CA LYS A 437 -20.96 -26.82 3.51
C LYS A 437 -20.80 -28.29 3.86
N ALA A 438 -19.88 -28.99 3.18
CA ALA A 438 -19.56 -30.40 3.40
C ALA A 438 -18.33 -30.58 4.28
N SER A 439 -18.13 -31.79 4.81
CA SER A 439 -16.93 -32.19 5.52
C SER A 439 -15.69 -32.42 4.60
N THR A 440 -15.82 -32.09 3.33
CA THR A 440 -14.78 -32.27 2.30
C THR A 440 -14.77 -31.10 1.36
N ALA A 441 -13.61 -30.82 0.75
CA ALA A 441 -13.45 -29.89 -0.37
C ALA A 441 -12.72 -30.62 -1.52
N THR A 442 -13.29 -30.54 -2.74
CA THR A 442 -12.72 -31.19 -3.92
C THR A 442 -12.24 -30.16 -4.92
N PHE A 443 -10.94 -29.92 -4.96
CA PHE A 443 -10.29 -28.96 -5.85
C PHE A 443 -10.18 -29.55 -7.27
N LYS A 444 -10.81 -28.91 -8.25
CA LYS A 444 -10.77 -29.33 -9.65
C LYS A 444 -9.40 -29.07 -10.28
N SER A 445 -8.96 -30.01 -11.12
CA SER A 445 -7.70 -29.90 -11.88
C SER A 445 -6.53 -29.49 -11.00
N LEU A 446 -6.41 -30.12 -9.84
CA LEU A 446 -5.32 -29.92 -8.89
C LEU A 446 -4.76 -31.27 -8.49
N SER A 447 -3.48 -31.49 -8.75
CA SER A 447 -2.83 -32.76 -8.44
C SER A 447 -1.60 -32.56 -7.57
N VAL A 448 -1.43 -33.43 -6.59
CA VAL A 448 -0.28 -33.43 -5.68
C VAL A 448 0.41 -34.80 -5.71
N LYS A 449 1.72 -34.82 -5.47
CA LYS A 449 2.47 -36.08 -5.42
C LYS A 449 2.11 -36.88 -4.16
N PRO A 450 2.17 -38.23 -4.22
CA PRO A 450 2.05 -39.07 -3.04
C PRO A 450 3.02 -38.64 -1.93
N GLY A 451 2.51 -38.58 -0.70
CA GLY A 451 3.28 -38.13 0.46
C GLY A 451 3.28 -36.61 0.70
N THR A 452 2.68 -35.81 -0.18
CA THR A 452 2.50 -34.38 0.06
C THR A 452 1.71 -34.15 1.35
N LYS A 453 2.22 -33.30 2.23
CA LYS A 453 1.50 -32.86 3.44
C LYS A 453 0.68 -31.61 3.11
N ILE A 454 -0.60 -31.69 3.43
CA ILE A 454 -1.55 -30.57 3.25
C ILE A 454 -2.01 -30.08 4.61
N PHE A 455 -1.97 -28.80 4.83
CA PHE A 455 -2.39 -28.16 6.08
C PHE A 455 -3.43 -27.08 5.79
N LEU A 456 -4.46 -27.01 6.61
CA LEU A 456 -5.29 -25.81 6.71
C LEU A 456 -4.53 -24.81 7.61
N LEU A 457 -4.30 -23.58 7.15
CA LEU A 457 -3.67 -22.56 7.99
C LEU A 457 -4.52 -22.31 9.24
N GLY A 458 -3.85 -22.15 10.38
CA GLY A 458 -4.50 -22.13 11.70
C GLY A 458 -4.71 -23.51 12.34
N ASN A 459 -4.43 -24.61 11.61
CA ASN A 459 -4.47 -25.96 12.15
C ASN A 459 -3.07 -26.61 12.12
N ALA A 460 -2.63 -27.16 13.23
CA ALA A 460 -1.31 -27.79 13.36
C ALA A 460 -1.21 -29.18 12.70
N SER A 461 -2.33 -29.89 12.52
CA SER A 461 -2.33 -31.25 12.01
C SER A 461 -2.48 -31.29 10.49
N PRO A 462 -1.73 -32.17 9.78
CA PRO A 462 -1.93 -32.38 8.37
C PRO A 462 -3.31 -32.99 8.11
N LEU A 463 -3.94 -32.60 7.01
CA LEU A 463 -5.23 -33.08 6.57
C LEU A 463 -5.09 -34.41 5.82
N VAL A 464 -6.14 -35.23 5.91
CA VAL A 464 -6.30 -36.44 5.07
C VAL A 464 -6.78 -35.98 3.69
N TRP A 465 -6.19 -36.55 2.65
CA TRP A 465 -6.55 -36.24 1.28
C TRP A 465 -6.44 -37.46 0.36
N SER A 466 -7.11 -37.41 -0.77
CA SER A 466 -7.02 -38.42 -1.84
C SER A 466 -7.01 -37.78 -3.21
N GLN A 467 -6.23 -38.34 -4.14
CA GLN A 467 -6.26 -37.95 -5.54
C GLN A 467 -7.36 -38.72 -6.26
N GLN A 468 -8.29 -38.02 -6.91
CA GLN A 468 -9.40 -38.59 -7.66
C GLN A 468 -9.31 -38.15 -9.13
N GLY A 469 -8.57 -38.90 -9.95
CA GLY A 469 -8.16 -38.47 -11.27
C GLY A 469 -7.36 -37.18 -11.17
N ASP A 470 -7.77 -36.12 -11.87
CA ASP A 470 -7.13 -34.81 -11.82
C ASP A 470 -7.62 -33.91 -10.68
N ASN A 471 -8.50 -34.41 -9.79
CA ASN A 471 -9.05 -33.64 -8.71
C ASN A 471 -8.44 -34.05 -7.36
N LEU A 472 -8.19 -33.05 -6.51
CA LEU A 472 -7.69 -33.24 -5.15
C LEU A 472 -8.85 -33.13 -4.16
N ARG A 473 -9.22 -34.25 -3.50
CA ARG A 473 -10.21 -34.25 -2.42
C ARG A 473 -9.49 -34.17 -1.07
N ILE A 474 -9.93 -33.24 -0.24
CA ILE A 474 -9.40 -33.00 1.12
C ILE A 474 -10.53 -33.21 2.14
N ASP A 475 -10.26 -33.99 3.19
CA ASP A 475 -11.16 -34.11 4.33
C ASP A 475 -10.92 -32.95 5.29
N LEU A 476 -11.98 -32.22 5.64
CA LEU A 476 -11.90 -31.04 6.49
C LEU A 476 -11.95 -31.43 7.98
N PRO A 477 -11.29 -30.68 8.88
CA PRO A 477 -11.20 -31.04 10.30
C PRO A 477 -12.50 -30.79 11.09
N GLY A 478 -13.64 -30.70 10.44
CA GLY A 478 -14.94 -30.37 10.96
C GLY A 478 -15.56 -29.18 10.20
N ALA A 479 -16.62 -28.61 10.75
CA ALA A 479 -17.21 -27.39 10.19
C ALA A 479 -16.19 -26.24 10.30
N LEU A 480 -15.80 -25.67 9.17
CA LEU A 480 -14.97 -24.48 9.14
C LEU A 480 -15.85 -23.29 9.52
N THR A 481 -15.53 -22.64 10.64
CA THR A 481 -16.31 -21.51 11.17
C THR A 481 -15.39 -20.30 11.42
N GLY A 482 -15.96 -19.11 11.38
CA GLY A 482 -15.30 -17.88 11.84
C GLY A 482 -14.42 -17.15 10.83
N TYR A 483 -14.20 -17.67 9.61
CA TYR A 483 -13.42 -17.00 8.57
C TYR A 483 -14.17 -16.96 7.24
N TYR A 484 -13.93 -15.90 6.48
CA TYR A 484 -14.54 -15.70 5.17
C TYR A 484 -13.87 -16.54 4.07
N ALA A 485 -12.54 -16.77 4.21
CA ALA A 485 -11.74 -17.56 3.27
C ALA A 485 -10.76 -18.47 4.03
N TYR A 486 -10.38 -19.60 3.41
CA TYR A 486 -9.59 -20.65 4.04
C TYR A 486 -8.39 -21.04 3.18
N SER A 487 -7.19 -20.99 3.74
CA SER A 487 -5.96 -21.26 3.00
C SER A 487 -5.43 -22.65 3.29
N PHE A 488 -5.23 -23.43 2.22
CA PHE A 488 -4.64 -24.77 2.27
C PHE A 488 -3.21 -24.70 1.76
N ARG A 489 -2.24 -25.00 2.63
CA ARG A 489 -0.82 -25.09 2.30
C ARG A 489 -0.49 -26.50 1.85
N MET A 490 0.02 -26.64 0.65
CA MET A 490 0.54 -27.87 0.07
C MET A 490 2.05 -27.83 0.02
N ALA A 491 2.72 -28.66 0.83
CA ALA A 491 4.18 -28.73 0.89
C ALA A 491 4.69 -29.73 -0.15
N GLY A 492 5.30 -29.23 -1.23
CA GLY A 492 5.83 -30.02 -2.33
C GLY A 492 5.30 -29.59 -3.69
N PRO A 493 5.69 -30.29 -4.77
CA PRO A 493 5.24 -29.99 -6.11
C PRO A 493 3.74 -30.22 -6.28
N VAL A 494 3.07 -29.23 -6.85
CA VAL A 494 1.64 -29.20 -7.22
C VAL A 494 1.53 -28.99 -8.72
N SER A 495 0.64 -29.74 -9.39
CA SER A 495 0.42 -29.65 -10.82
C SER A 495 -1.06 -29.48 -11.20
#